data_d016b0181a4db4e2ae29fa263c88899a
#
_entry.id   d016b0181a4db4e2ae29fa263c88899a
#
_cell.length_a   1.000
_cell.length_b   1.000
_cell.length_c   1.000
_cell.angle_alpha   90.00
_cell.angle_beta   90.00
_cell.angle_gamma   90.00
#
_symmetry.space_group_name_H-M   'P 1'
#
loop_
_entity.id
_entity.type
_entity.pdbx_description
1 polymer ?
#
loop_
_entity_poly.entity_id
_entity_poly.type
_entity_poly.pdbx_seq_one_letter_code
_entity_poly.pdbx_strand_id
1 'polypeptide(L)'
;MNMSIDQKELLAKVPTQLLIGGQWREASSGETFDVENPATGATIATLSSANSDDAVAALDAACAVQDEWARTTPRERADILRRAFELVHERADEFATLMTLEMGKPFAESQGEVTYGAEYLRWFSEEATRDYGRYSPVPEGTLRMVTRRKPVGPCLLITPWNFPLAMATRKVAPAVAAGCTMVLKPAKLTPLTAQYFAQTMLDAGLPKGVLNVVSGSSASAISEPLLADARLRKLSFTGSTPVGKTLLKGAADNVLRTSMELGGNAPFIVFEDADIDQAVAGAMGAKMRNIGEACTAANRFVVHESVAEEFTQKLAAEFEKLVVGDGMNEGVTCGPLIEAKALDNVAALVEDAVDKGATVVTGGTRGEGAGHFYAPTILSNVSRETRVAQEEIFGPVAPILTFKDESEALEVANDTEYGLASYVYTEDSDRLWRVADGLEFGLMGFNAGVISNAAAPFGGVKHSGLGREGGAEGIEEYTSVQYLGIRDPYAGA
;
A
#
# COMPACT_ATOMS: atom_id res chain seq x y z
N MET A 1 -27.52 13.07 -2.80
CA MET A 1 -27.73 13.55 -4.18
C MET A 1 -26.61 12.95 -5.01
N ASN A 2 -26.86 11.82 -5.68
CA ASN A 2 -25.91 11.27 -6.64
C ASN A 2 -25.97 12.14 -7.91
N MET A 3 -25.09 13.12 -8.03
CA MET A 3 -24.73 13.59 -9.37
C MET A 3 -23.92 12.44 -9.98
N SER A 4 -24.52 11.67 -10.89
CA SER A 4 -23.80 10.66 -11.65
C SER A 4 -22.72 11.38 -12.45
N ILE A 5 -21.46 11.20 -12.05
CA ILE A 5 -20.33 11.70 -12.83
C ILE A 5 -20.39 11.06 -14.20
N ASP A 6 -20.32 11.88 -15.26
CA ASP A 6 -20.14 11.36 -16.61
C ASP A 6 -18.74 10.75 -16.72
N GLN A 7 -18.69 9.42 -16.72
CA GLN A 7 -17.43 8.66 -16.76
C GLN A 7 -16.59 9.03 -18.00
N LYS A 8 -17.22 9.29 -19.15
CA LYS A 8 -16.50 9.66 -20.37
C LYS A 8 -15.88 11.05 -20.26
N GLU A 9 -16.63 12.00 -19.67
CA GLU A 9 -16.10 13.33 -19.42
C GLU A 9 -14.95 13.29 -18.42
N LEU A 10 -15.06 12.49 -17.36
CA LEU A 10 -14.00 12.30 -16.37
C LEU A 10 -12.74 11.69 -16.99
N LEU A 11 -12.87 10.57 -17.71
CA LEU A 11 -11.76 9.91 -18.38
C LEU A 11 -11.04 10.83 -19.37
N ALA A 12 -11.78 11.71 -20.07
CA ALA A 12 -11.20 12.70 -20.98
C ALA A 12 -10.40 13.82 -20.27
N LYS A 13 -10.63 14.04 -18.96
CA LYS A 13 -9.87 15.01 -18.14
C LYS A 13 -8.59 14.44 -17.58
N VAL A 14 -8.48 13.10 -17.46
CA VAL A 14 -7.29 12.45 -16.90
C VAL A 14 -6.15 12.50 -17.91
N PRO A 15 -4.97 13.02 -17.55
CA PRO A 15 -3.81 12.97 -18.44
C PRO A 15 -3.41 11.53 -18.75
N THR A 16 -3.15 11.22 -20.01
CA THR A 16 -2.70 9.89 -20.48
C THR A 16 -1.23 9.85 -20.90
N GLN A 17 -0.56 10.99 -20.82
CA GLN A 17 0.86 11.17 -21.14
C GLN A 17 1.74 10.95 -19.91
N LEU A 18 3.05 11.06 -20.09
CA LEU A 18 4.05 11.08 -19.01
C LEU A 18 4.19 12.50 -18.45
N LEU A 19 4.28 12.63 -17.13
CA LEU A 19 4.60 13.91 -16.49
C LEU A 19 6.11 14.01 -16.27
N ILE A 20 6.80 14.88 -17.01
CA ILE A 20 8.23 15.08 -16.87
C ILE A 20 8.55 16.57 -16.87
N GLY A 21 9.25 17.05 -15.84
CA GLY A 21 9.61 18.46 -15.69
C GLY A 21 8.37 19.38 -15.57
N GLY A 22 7.26 18.88 -15.08
CA GLY A 22 5.99 19.60 -14.95
C GLY A 22 5.24 19.79 -16.27
N GLN A 23 5.52 18.97 -17.27
CA GLN A 23 4.83 18.95 -18.57
C GLN A 23 4.35 17.55 -18.89
N TRP A 24 3.10 17.44 -19.34
CA TRP A 24 2.53 16.24 -19.91
C TRP A 24 3.05 16.08 -21.34
N ARG A 25 3.64 14.94 -21.66
CA ARG A 25 4.21 14.64 -22.98
C ARG A 25 4.07 13.16 -23.34
N GLU A 26 4.00 12.87 -24.61
CA GLU A 26 4.01 11.49 -25.12
C GLU A 26 5.34 10.80 -24.79
N ALA A 27 5.32 9.47 -24.71
CA ALA A 27 6.52 8.68 -24.62
C ALA A 27 7.43 8.89 -25.83
N SER A 28 8.74 8.92 -25.62
CA SER A 28 9.73 9.17 -26.69
C SER A 28 9.67 8.13 -27.80
N SER A 29 9.25 6.90 -27.50
CA SER A 29 9.04 5.82 -28.49
C SER A 29 7.73 5.93 -29.24
N GLY A 30 6.75 6.69 -28.74
CA GLY A 30 5.36 6.68 -29.22
C GLY A 30 4.57 5.42 -28.82
N GLU A 31 5.16 4.51 -28.03
CA GLU A 31 4.46 3.30 -27.56
C GLU A 31 3.37 3.65 -26.53
N THR A 32 2.34 2.83 -26.51
CA THR A 32 1.19 2.96 -25.61
C THR A 32 0.83 1.62 -24.97
N PHE A 33 -0.03 1.66 -23.96
CA PHE A 33 -0.66 0.47 -23.37
C PHE A 33 -2.08 0.79 -22.93
N ASP A 34 -2.91 -0.23 -22.94
CA ASP A 34 -4.31 -0.12 -22.55
C ASP A 34 -4.52 -0.38 -21.06
N VAL A 35 -5.52 0.29 -20.50
CA VAL A 35 -6.07 0.09 -19.15
C VAL A 35 -7.45 -0.53 -19.29
N GLU A 36 -7.66 -1.66 -18.64
CA GLU A 36 -8.89 -2.45 -18.67
C GLU A 36 -9.75 -2.16 -17.45
N ASN A 37 -11.06 -2.15 -17.62
CA ASN A 37 -12.00 -2.25 -16.51
C ASN A 37 -12.18 -3.73 -16.14
N PRO A 38 -11.75 -4.19 -14.96
CA PRO A 38 -11.80 -5.61 -14.59
C PRO A 38 -13.22 -6.17 -14.42
N ALA A 39 -14.23 -5.32 -14.29
CA ALA A 39 -15.63 -5.73 -14.22
C ALA A 39 -16.22 -6.11 -15.59
N THR A 40 -15.68 -5.54 -16.67
CA THR A 40 -16.26 -5.67 -18.02
C THR A 40 -15.29 -6.23 -19.06
N GLY A 41 -13.98 -6.25 -18.78
CA GLY A 41 -12.93 -6.57 -19.75
C GLY A 41 -12.74 -5.50 -20.84
N ALA A 42 -13.38 -4.34 -20.71
CA ALA A 42 -13.30 -3.29 -21.72
C ALA A 42 -12.12 -2.35 -21.47
N THR A 43 -11.42 -1.93 -22.52
CA THR A 43 -10.43 -0.86 -22.46
C THR A 43 -11.13 0.46 -22.13
N ILE A 44 -10.68 1.14 -21.07
CA ILE A 44 -11.21 2.43 -20.60
C ILE A 44 -10.30 3.61 -20.92
N ALA A 45 -9.01 3.36 -21.14
CA ALA A 45 -8.05 4.37 -21.56
C ALA A 45 -6.83 3.72 -22.21
N THR A 46 -6.09 4.50 -23.03
CA THR A 46 -4.80 4.14 -23.60
C THR A 46 -3.77 5.19 -23.19
N LEU A 47 -2.70 4.80 -22.51
CA LEU A 47 -1.68 5.68 -21.97
C LEU A 47 -0.34 5.52 -22.69
N SER A 48 0.46 6.59 -22.68
CA SER A 48 1.87 6.55 -23.12
C SER A 48 2.68 5.56 -22.30
N SER A 49 3.47 4.72 -22.94
CA SER A 49 4.35 3.72 -22.35
C SER A 49 5.80 4.20 -22.33
N ALA A 50 6.25 4.64 -21.15
CA ALA A 50 7.64 5.10 -20.96
C ALA A 50 8.65 3.98 -21.26
N ASN A 51 9.77 4.38 -21.86
CA ASN A 51 10.97 3.58 -22.05
C ASN A 51 12.11 4.04 -21.14
N SER A 52 13.32 3.53 -21.34
CA SER A 52 14.52 3.87 -20.56
C SER A 52 14.90 5.35 -20.71
N ASP A 53 14.77 5.93 -21.89
CA ASP A 53 15.12 7.34 -22.13
C ASP A 53 14.14 8.28 -21.40
N ASP A 54 12.85 7.94 -21.38
CA ASP A 54 11.84 8.70 -20.65
C ASP A 54 12.09 8.64 -19.13
N ALA A 55 12.47 7.47 -18.62
CA ALA A 55 12.81 7.27 -17.22
C ALA A 55 14.03 8.14 -16.81
N VAL A 56 15.09 8.12 -17.60
CA VAL A 56 16.28 8.96 -17.38
C VAL A 56 15.91 10.44 -17.45
N ALA A 57 15.11 10.86 -18.43
CA ALA A 57 14.66 12.25 -18.54
C ALA A 57 13.81 12.71 -17.33
N ALA A 58 13.03 11.81 -16.74
CA ALA A 58 12.30 12.09 -15.50
C ALA A 58 13.23 12.29 -14.31
N LEU A 59 14.29 11.48 -14.20
CA LEU A 59 15.33 11.66 -13.18
C LEU A 59 16.14 12.93 -13.41
N ASP A 60 16.47 13.26 -14.66
CA ASP A 60 17.14 14.52 -15.01
C ASP A 60 16.33 15.73 -14.53
N ALA A 61 15.02 15.72 -14.78
CA ALA A 61 14.12 16.78 -14.33
C ALA A 61 14.05 16.86 -12.80
N ALA A 62 14.01 15.73 -12.11
CA ALA A 62 14.03 15.66 -10.64
C ALA A 62 15.35 16.21 -10.07
N CYS A 63 16.49 15.78 -10.63
CA CYS A 63 17.82 16.24 -10.20
C CYS A 63 18.03 17.74 -10.43
N ALA A 64 17.50 18.28 -11.52
CA ALA A 64 17.67 19.69 -11.86
C ALA A 64 17.09 20.66 -10.83
N VAL A 65 16.04 20.25 -10.10
CA VAL A 65 15.35 21.10 -9.11
C VAL A 65 15.57 20.65 -7.66
N GLN A 66 16.29 19.56 -7.40
CA GLN A 66 16.45 18.98 -6.06
C GLN A 66 17.06 19.97 -5.07
N ASP A 67 18.12 20.69 -5.45
CA ASP A 67 18.81 21.63 -4.56
C ASP A 67 17.95 22.84 -4.21
N GLU A 68 17.15 23.33 -5.14
CA GLU A 68 16.21 24.44 -4.91
C GLU A 68 15.08 23.96 -4.02
N TRP A 69 14.48 22.81 -4.32
CA TRP A 69 13.40 22.23 -3.54
C TRP A 69 13.80 21.91 -2.10
N ALA A 70 15.01 21.38 -1.88
CA ALA A 70 15.54 21.07 -0.56
C ALA A 70 15.74 22.33 0.33
N ARG A 71 15.81 23.53 -0.25
CA ARG A 71 15.94 24.80 0.46
C ARG A 71 14.62 25.49 0.74
N THR A 72 13.50 25.01 0.21
CA THR A 72 12.18 25.55 0.53
C THR A 72 11.90 25.36 2.02
N THR A 73 11.12 26.27 2.57
CA THR A 73 10.80 26.20 3.99
C THR A 73 9.88 25.01 4.30
N PRO A 74 9.97 24.40 5.50
CA PRO A 74 9.01 23.38 5.92
C PRO A 74 7.54 23.85 5.80
N ARG A 75 7.27 25.14 6.02
CA ARG A 75 5.93 25.71 5.89
C ARG A 75 5.41 25.69 4.48
N GLU A 76 6.24 26.09 3.49
CA GLU A 76 5.84 26.03 2.06
C GLU A 76 5.48 24.60 1.64
N ARG A 77 6.27 23.61 2.05
CA ARG A 77 5.98 22.21 1.77
C ARG A 77 4.71 21.72 2.46
N ALA A 78 4.49 22.12 3.71
CA ALA A 78 3.29 21.83 4.48
C ALA A 78 2.02 22.41 3.80
N ASP A 79 2.09 23.64 3.34
CA ASP A 79 0.96 24.36 2.74
C ASP A 79 0.56 23.70 1.39
N ILE A 80 1.53 23.26 0.58
CA ILE A 80 1.28 22.49 -0.65
C ILE A 80 0.56 21.17 -0.32
N LEU A 81 1.05 20.40 0.66
CA LEU A 81 0.42 19.14 1.07
C LEU A 81 -0.99 19.37 1.63
N ARG A 82 -1.19 20.44 2.40
CA ARG A 82 -2.50 20.80 2.91
C ARG A 82 -3.47 21.15 1.79
N ARG A 83 -3.03 21.93 0.80
CA ARG A 83 -3.85 22.25 -0.37
C ARG A 83 -4.15 21.01 -1.22
N ALA A 84 -3.19 20.09 -1.36
CA ALA A 84 -3.41 18.82 -2.04
C ALA A 84 -4.48 17.97 -1.32
N PHE A 85 -4.44 17.91 0.02
CA PHE A 85 -5.47 17.25 0.83
C PHE A 85 -6.87 17.82 0.53
N GLU A 86 -7.00 19.14 0.52
CA GLU A 86 -8.27 19.81 0.25
C GLU A 86 -8.78 19.51 -1.18
N LEU A 87 -7.89 19.56 -2.17
CA LEU A 87 -8.23 19.26 -3.57
C LEU A 87 -8.63 17.79 -3.77
N VAL A 88 -8.00 16.84 -3.07
CA VAL A 88 -8.41 15.43 -3.13
C VAL A 88 -9.82 15.27 -2.58
N HIS A 89 -10.17 15.96 -1.49
CA HIS A 89 -11.54 15.93 -0.96
C HIS A 89 -12.55 16.67 -1.88
N GLU A 90 -12.17 17.80 -2.47
CA GLU A 90 -13.00 18.50 -3.46
C GLU A 90 -13.32 17.63 -4.68
N ARG A 91 -12.41 16.70 -5.03
CA ARG A 91 -12.50 15.77 -6.18
C ARG A 91 -12.79 14.32 -5.76
N ALA A 92 -13.36 14.13 -4.57
CA ALA A 92 -13.51 12.78 -3.97
C ALA A 92 -14.24 11.80 -4.88
N ASP A 93 -15.35 12.20 -5.45
CA ASP A 93 -16.16 11.32 -6.32
C ASP A 93 -15.45 11.03 -7.65
N GLU A 94 -14.65 11.98 -8.19
CA GLU A 94 -13.84 11.75 -9.39
C GLU A 94 -12.75 10.69 -9.12
N PHE A 95 -12.02 10.81 -8.00
CA PHE A 95 -11.04 9.79 -7.58
C PHE A 95 -11.70 8.43 -7.33
N ALA A 96 -12.84 8.41 -6.62
CA ALA A 96 -13.55 7.17 -6.35
C ALA A 96 -14.03 6.49 -7.64
N THR A 97 -14.55 7.26 -8.60
CA THR A 97 -14.97 6.75 -9.90
C THR A 97 -13.78 6.14 -10.67
N LEU A 98 -12.65 6.85 -10.75
CA LEU A 98 -11.45 6.33 -11.42
C LEU A 98 -10.95 5.03 -10.79
N MET A 99 -10.88 4.96 -9.46
CA MET A 99 -10.46 3.75 -8.75
C MET A 99 -11.39 2.58 -9.00
N THR A 100 -12.70 2.80 -8.97
CA THR A 100 -13.68 1.74 -9.27
C THR A 100 -13.55 1.26 -10.72
N LEU A 101 -13.33 2.16 -11.66
CA LEU A 101 -13.21 1.81 -13.07
C LEU A 101 -11.93 1.04 -13.41
N GLU A 102 -10.77 1.43 -12.85
CA GLU A 102 -9.49 0.81 -13.21
C GLU A 102 -9.09 -0.37 -12.30
N MET A 103 -9.61 -0.41 -11.04
CA MET A 103 -9.26 -1.45 -10.08
C MET A 103 -10.43 -2.43 -9.80
N GLY A 104 -11.66 -2.00 -9.96
CA GLY A 104 -12.84 -2.85 -9.81
C GLY A 104 -13.50 -2.84 -8.43
N LYS A 105 -12.87 -2.30 -7.37
CA LYS A 105 -13.48 -2.22 -6.04
C LYS A 105 -14.81 -1.46 -6.04
N PRO A 106 -15.76 -1.79 -5.15
CA PRO A 106 -17.01 -1.06 -5.03
C PRO A 106 -16.81 0.43 -4.79
N PHE A 107 -17.68 1.27 -5.35
CA PHE A 107 -17.58 2.73 -5.26
C PHE A 107 -17.48 3.24 -3.80
N ALA A 108 -18.23 2.63 -2.88
CA ALA A 108 -18.17 2.97 -1.46
C ALA A 108 -16.77 2.68 -0.84
N GLU A 109 -16.10 1.62 -1.26
CA GLU A 109 -14.73 1.33 -0.84
C GLU A 109 -13.72 2.29 -1.47
N SER A 110 -13.96 2.70 -2.72
CA SER A 110 -13.16 3.74 -3.37
C SER A 110 -13.28 5.09 -2.65
N GLN A 111 -14.47 5.47 -2.19
CA GLN A 111 -14.66 6.66 -1.33
C GLN A 111 -13.91 6.52 0.00
N GLY A 112 -13.91 5.32 0.60
CA GLY A 112 -13.10 5.00 1.77
C GLY A 112 -11.60 5.16 1.52
N GLU A 113 -11.13 4.76 0.34
CA GLU A 113 -9.73 4.96 -0.06
C GLU A 113 -9.38 6.42 -0.28
N VAL A 114 -10.28 7.24 -0.84
CA VAL A 114 -10.06 8.69 -0.95
C VAL A 114 -9.78 9.29 0.43
N THR A 115 -10.63 8.98 1.41
CA THR A 115 -10.44 9.44 2.80
C THR A 115 -9.12 8.96 3.36
N TYR A 116 -8.82 7.67 3.25
CA TYR A 116 -7.59 7.06 3.74
C TYR A 116 -6.33 7.64 3.08
N GLY A 117 -6.32 7.76 1.74
CA GLY A 117 -5.19 8.30 0.99
C GLY A 117 -4.95 9.79 1.24
N ALA A 118 -6.03 10.59 1.35
CA ALA A 118 -5.94 12.01 1.67
C ALA A 118 -5.32 12.27 3.05
N GLU A 119 -5.59 11.40 4.04
CA GLU A 119 -5.05 11.55 5.39
C GLU A 119 -3.51 11.53 5.42
N TYR A 120 -2.82 10.87 4.50
CA TYR A 120 -1.36 10.95 4.41
C TYR A 120 -0.89 12.35 3.98
N LEU A 121 -1.64 13.03 3.09
CA LEU A 121 -1.32 14.42 2.72
C LEU A 121 -1.48 15.35 3.93
N ARG A 122 -2.57 15.20 4.70
CA ARG A 122 -2.80 15.97 5.93
C ARG A 122 -1.73 15.67 6.97
N TRP A 123 -1.49 14.41 7.29
CA TRP A 123 -0.51 13.99 8.28
C TRP A 123 0.88 14.56 7.97
N PHE A 124 1.38 14.36 6.77
CA PHE A 124 2.71 14.85 6.41
C PHE A 124 2.77 16.37 6.18
N SER A 125 1.65 17.07 5.96
CA SER A 125 1.62 18.52 6.03
C SER A 125 1.93 19.04 7.44
N GLU A 126 1.51 18.30 8.46
CA GLU A 126 1.77 18.62 9.87
C GLU A 126 3.17 18.17 10.28
N GLU A 127 3.61 16.96 9.87
CA GLU A 127 4.95 16.43 10.16
C GLU A 127 6.07 17.21 9.47
N ALA A 128 5.85 17.82 8.31
CA ALA A 128 6.84 18.65 7.64
C ALA A 128 7.44 19.74 8.53
N THR A 129 6.65 20.25 9.48
CA THR A 129 7.08 21.31 10.42
C THR A 129 7.62 20.77 11.74
N ARG A 130 7.63 19.45 11.95
CA ARG A 130 8.09 18.79 13.19
C ARG A 130 9.40 18.02 13.02
N ASP A 131 10.10 18.22 11.92
CA ASP A 131 11.39 17.58 11.64
C ASP A 131 12.53 18.29 12.40
N TYR A 132 12.71 17.90 13.67
CA TYR A 132 13.63 18.53 14.59
C TYR A 132 15.01 17.87 14.62
N GLY A 133 16.05 18.69 14.77
CA GLY A 133 17.39 18.26 15.16
C GLY A 133 17.58 18.22 16.67
N ARG A 134 18.80 17.94 17.10
CA ARG A 134 19.22 17.94 18.51
C ARG A 134 20.41 18.87 18.70
N TYR A 135 20.51 19.48 19.90
CA TYR A 135 21.67 20.22 20.37
C TYR A 135 22.04 19.74 21.77
N SER A 136 23.31 19.39 21.97
CA SER A 136 23.86 19.06 23.29
C SER A 136 25.38 19.21 23.30
N PRO A 137 26.04 19.37 24.44
CA PRO A 137 27.47 19.13 24.53
C PRO A 137 27.76 17.64 24.36
N VAL A 138 28.96 17.29 23.86
CA VAL A 138 29.44 15.90 23.93
C VAL A 138 29.83 15.58 25.38
N PRO A 139 29.85 14.29 25.78
CA PRO A 139 30.15 13.88 27.16
C PRO A 139 31.48 14.43 27.69
N GLU A 140 32.47 14.56 26.85
CA GLU A 140 33.84 15.04 27.20
C GLU A 140 33.91 16.58 27.30
N GLY A 141 32.84 17.31 26.98
CA GLY A 141 32.78 18.78 27.06
C GLY A 141 33.62 19.51 26.01
N THR A 142 34.20 18.80 25.03
CA THR A 142 35.13 19.40 24.04
C THR A 142 34.43 19.99 22.83
N LEU A 143 33.24 19.48 22.53
CA LEU A 143 32.43 19.89 21.35
C LEU A 143 30.99 20.18 21.74
N ARG A 144 30.34 21.03 20.96
CA ARG A 144 28.89 21.17 20.86
C ARG A 144 28.39 20.31 19.70
N MET A 145 27.50 19.38 20.01
CA MET A 145 26.88 18.52 19.02
C MET A 145 25.59 19.16 18.52
N VAL A 146 25.48 19.37 17.21
CA VAL A 146 24.23 19.71 16.54
C VAL A 146 23.91 18.60 15.55
N THR A 147 22.71 18.03 15.60
CA THR A 147 22.20 17.15 14.54
C THR A 147 21.12 17.88 13.76
N ARG A 148 21.09 17.65 12.47
CA ARG A 148 20.00 18.10 11.60
C ARG A 148 19.63 17.02 10.62
N ARG A 149 18.39 17.04 10.13
CA ARG A 149 17.94 16.17 9.05
C ARG A 149 18.07 16.91 7.72
N LYS A 150 18.36 16.15 6.67
CA LYS A 150 18.45 16.63 5.28
C LYS A 150 17.71 15.66 4.39
N PRO A 151 17.04 16.15 3.32
CA PRO A 151 16.47 15.24 2.34
C PRO A 151 17.54 14.29 1.78
N VAL A 152 17.16 13.03 1.56
CA VAL A 152 18.08 12.04 0.95
C VAL A 152 18.45 12.43 -0.48
N GLY A 153 17.56 13.09 -1.21
CA GLY A 153 17.73 13.48 -2.60
C GLY A 153 16.66 12.88 -3.51
N PRO A 154 16.93 12.75 -4.84
CA PRO A 154 15.97 12.20 -5.79
C PRO A 154 15.56 10.77 -5.46
N CYS A 155 14.25 10.47 -5.48
CA CYS A 155 13.66 9.19 -5.11
C CYS A 155 12.98 8.52 -6.30
N LEU A 156 13.06 7.19 -6.37
CA LEU A 156 12.21 6.36 -7.20
C LEU A 156 11.11 5.76 -6.32
N LEU A 157 9.86 6.05 -6.64
CA LEU A 157 8.67 5.59 -5.94
C LEU A 157 7.90 4.63 -6.86
N ILE A 158 7.74 3.38 -6.45
CA ILE A 158 7.01 2.36 -7.23
C ILE A 158 5.81 1.90 -6.43
N THR A 159 4.59 2.02 -6.99
CA THR A 159 3.34 1.71 -6.32
C THR A 159 2.63 0.52 -6.96
N PRO A 160 1.92 -0.30 -6.16
CA PRO A 160 1.06 -1.37 -6.64
C PRO A 160 -0.28 -0.82 -7.14
N TRP A 161 -1.13 -1.75 -7.59
CA TRP A 161 -2.43 -1.45 -8.21
C TRP A 161 -3.62 -1.46 -7.25
N ASN A 162 -3.48 -2.05 -6.06
CA ASN A 162 -4.63 -2.39 -5.20
C ASN A 162 -5.24 -1.19 -4.44
N PHE A 163 -4.44 -0.17 -4.11
CA PHE A 163 -4.89 1.10 -3.54
C PHE A 163 -4.23 2.26 -4.30
N PRO A 164 -4.70 2.57 -5.52
CA PRO A 164 -3.97 3.46 -6.44
C PRO A 164 -3.71 4.85 -5.90
N LEU A 165 -4.63 5.44 -5.13
CA LEU A 165 -4.46 6.74 -4.50
C LEU A 165 -3.61 6.63 -3.24
N ALA A 166 -3.99 5.74 -2.31
CA ALA A 166 -3.35 5.67 -1.00
C ALA A 166 -1.87 5.25 -1.09
N MET A 167 -1.51 4.35 -2.02
CA MET A 167 -0.11 3.95 -2.21
C MET A 167 0.74 5.07 -2.82
N ALA A 168 0.16 5.92 -3.65
CA ALA A 168 0.84 7.11 -4.18
C ALA A 168 1.03 8.17 -3.08
N THR A 169 -0.03 8.52 -2.34
CA THR A 169 0.04 9.56 -1.30
C THR A 169 0.98 9.19 -0.16
N ARG A 170 1.02 7.92 0.27
CA ARG A 170 1.90 7.40 1.32
C ARG A 170 3.39 7.57 1.03
N LYS A 171 3.77 7.62 -0.25
CA LYS A 171 5.15 7.80 -0.70
C LYS A 171 5.45 9.25 -1.10
N VAL A 172 4.54 9.88 -1.84
CA VAL A 172 4.70 11.25 -2.33
C VAL A 172 4.65 12.26 -1.18
N ALA A 173 3.72 12.12 -0.24
CA ALA A 173 3.55 13.10 0.83
C ALA A 173 4.79 13.21 1.75
N PRO A 174 5.38 12.12 2.30
CA PRO A 174 6.61 12.23 3.09
C PRO A 174 7.82 12.68 2.26
N ALA A 175 7.91 12.32 0.98
CA ALA A 175 8.97 12.80 0.10
C ALA A 175 8.90 14.32 -0.10
N VAL A 176 7.69 14.87 -0.34
CA VAL A 176 7.44 16.32 -0.40
C VAL A 176 7.78 16.97 0.94
N ALA A 177 7.28 16.44 2.06
CA ALA A 177 7.52 16.97 3.41
C ALA A 177 9.03 17.05 3.73
N ALA A 178 9.79 16.03 3.36
CA ALA A 178 11.24 15.97 3.57
C ALA A 178 12.04 16.90 2.63
N GLY A 179 11.47 17.34 1.51
CA GLY A 179 12.18 18.13 0.50
C GLY A 179 12.91 17.30 -0.55
N CYS A 180 12.46 16.07 -0.80
CA CYS A 180 12.94 15.20 -1.87
C CYS A 180 12.17 15.46 -3.18
N THR A 181 12.88 15.37 -4.31
CA THR A 181 12.27 15.23 -5.62
C THR A 181 12.05 13.76 -5.96
N MET A 182 11.17 13.46 -6.93
CA MET A 182 10.79 12.08 -7.15
C MET A 182 10.37 11.75 -8.57
N VAL A 183 10.57 10.48 -8.93
CA VAL A 183 9.98 9.81 -10.08
C VAL A 183 9.00 8.77 -9.55
N LEU A 184 7.72 8.93 -9.80
CA LEU A 184 6.66 7.98 -9.46
C LEU A 184 6.40 7.06 -10.65
N LYS A 185 6.52 5.76 -10.42
CA LYS A 185 6.11 4.70 -11.35
C LYS A 185 4.88 4.00 -10.79
N PRO A 186 3.67 4.34 -11.23
CA PRO A 186 2.46 3.64 -10.84
C PRO A 186 2.40 2.23 -11.48
N ALA A 187 1.53 1.39 -10.94
CA ALA A 187 1.23 0.11 -11.56
C ALA A 187 0.64 0.30 -12.96
N LYS A 188 0.96 -0.62 -13.88
CA LYS A 188 0.38 -0.63 -15.24
C LYS A 188 -1.14 -0.78 -15.22
N LEU A 189 -1.67 -1.58 -14.28
CA LEU A 189 -3.09 -1.91 -14.22
C LEU A 189 -3.95 -0.73 -13.73
N THR A 190 -3.42 0.16 -12.89
CA THR A 190 -4.17 1.27 -12.31
C THR A 190 -3.39 2.59 -12.35
N PRO A 191 -3.09 3.12 -13.53
CA PRO A 191 -2.30 4.35 -13.67
C PRO A 191 -3.15 5.62 -13.62
N LEU A 192 -4.47 5.56 -13.91
CA LEU A 192 -5.32 6.74 -14.08
C LEU A 192 -5.46 7.54 -12.80
N THR A 193 -5.68 6.89 -11.67
CA THR A 193 -5.75 7.54 -10.36
C THR A 193 -4.43 8.25 -10.02
N ALA A 194 -3.28 7.63 -10.30
CA ALA A 194 -1.96 8.22 -10.06
C ALA A 194 -1.69 9.42 -10.98
N GLN A 195 -2.12 9.38 -12.24
CA GLN A 195 -2.03 10.51 -13.19
C GLN A 195 -2.89 11.68 -12.72
N TYR A 196 -4.13 11.41 -12.30
CA TYR A 196 -5.04 12.42 -11.79
C TYR A 196 -4.54 13.02 -10.46
N PHE A 197 -3.96 12.20 -9.59
CA PHE A 197 -3.29 12.65 -8.38
C PHE A 197 -2.08 13.55 -8.69
N ALA A 198 -1.25 13.21 -9.67
CA ALA A 198 -0.14 14.04 -10.08
C ALA A 198 -0.59 15.42 -10.59
N GLN A 199 -1.68 15.48 -11.39
CA GLN A 199 -2.28 16.74 -11.78
C GLN A 199 -2.79 17.52 -10.56
N THR A 200 -3.42 16.83 -9.59
CA THR A 200 -3.88 17.45 -8.34
C THR A 200 -2.74 18.04 -7.52
N MET A 201 -1.56 17.40 -7.49
CA MET A 201 -0.36 17.96 -6.85
C MET A 201 0.15 19.22 -7.55
N LEU A 202 0.12 19.26 -8.89
CA LEU A 202 0.47 20.48 -9.65
C LEU A 202 -0.53 21.60 -9.37
N ASP A 203 -1.83 21.30 -9.32
CA ASP A 203 -2.91 22.26 -8.99
C ASP A 203 -2.79 22.79 -7.55
N ALA A 204 -2.22 21.97 -6.63
CA ALA A 204 -1.89 22.36 -5.27
C ALA A 204 -0.67 23.29 -5.17
N GLY A 205 0.03 23.53 -6.28
CA GLY A 205 1.19 24.41 -6.35
C GLY A 205 2.54 23.70 -6.19
N LEU A 206 2.58 22.38 -6.33
CA LEU A 206 3.87 21.66 -6.32
C LEU A 206 4.75 22.13 -7.49
N PRO A 207 5.99 22.60 -7.27
CA PRO A 207 6.84 23.10 -8.33
C PRO A 207 7.16 22.04 -9.40
N LYS A 208 7.30 22.52 -10.64
CA LYS A 208 7.63 21.67 -11.80
C LYS A 208 8.93 20.89 -11.56
N GLY A 209 8.93 19.61 -11.91
CA GLY A 209 10.08 18.72 -11.75
C GLY A 209 10.23 18.07 -10.36
N VAL A 210 9.53 18.56 -9.32
CA VAL A 210 9.54 17.92 -7.99
C VAL A 210 8.90 16.54 -8.03
N LEU A 211 7.75 16.41 -8.72
CA LEU A 211 7.10 15.13 -9.03
C LEU A 211 7.12 14.90 -10.53
N ASN A 212 7.61 13.74 -10.93
CA ASN A 212 7.57 13.22 -12.30
C ASN A 212 6.84 11.87 -12.29
N VAL A 213 6.04 11.56 -13.30
CA VAL A 213 5.28 10.31 -13.38
C VAL A 213 5.56 9.61 -14.70
N VAL A 214 6.03 8.39 -14.61
CA VAL A 214 6.36 7.55 -15.77
C VAL A 214 5.61 6.21 -15.69
N SER A 215 4.51 6.14 -16.42
CA SER A 215 3.72 4.91 -16.61
C SER A 215 4.28 4.10 -17.77
N GLY A 216 4.19 2.77 -17.72
CA GLY A 216 4.66 1.95 -18.83
C GLY A 216 4.35 0.47 -18.70
N SER A 217 4.39 -0.23 -19.82
CA SER A 217 4.15 -1.66 -19.94
C SER A 217 5.32 -2.50 -19.41
N SER A 218 6.56 -2.00 -19.49
CA SER A 218 7.77 -2.66 -19.00
C SER A 218 8.28 -2.00 -17.71
N ALA A 219 8.17 -2.70 -16.59
CA ALA A 219 8.66 -2.20 -15.31
C ALA A 219 10.20 -2.10 -15.27
N SER A 220 10.91 -3.07 -15.85
CA SER A 220 12.36 -3.11 -15.90
C SER A 220 12.94 -2.00 -16.77
N ALA A 221 12.34 -1.69 -17.93
CA ALA A 221 12.78 -0.60 -18.78
C ALA A 221 12.78 0.78 -18.07
N ILE A 222 11.91 0.94 -17.05
CA ILE A 222 11.86 2.15 -16.24
C ILE A 222 12.79 2.06 -15.02
N SER A 223 12.75 0.94 -14.28
CA SER A 223 13.45 0.85 -12.99
C SER A 223 14.95 0.60 -13.12
N GLU A 224 15.39 -0.24 -14.06
CA GLU A 224 16.82 -0.59 -14.18
C GLU A 224 17.73 0.61 -14.48
N PRO A 225 17.44 1.49 -15.47
CA PRO A 225 18.29 2.65 -15.72
C PRO A 225 18.31 3.63 -14.55
N LEU A 226 17.19 3.77 -13.81
CA LEU A 226 17.14 4.62 -12.63
C LEU A 226 17.95 4.06 -11.47
N LEU A 227 17.90 2.75 -11.22
CA LEU A 227 18.68 2.09 -10.16
C LEU A 227 20.18 2.13 -10.46
N ALA A 228 20.57 2.09 -11.73
CA ALA A 228 21.97 2.20 -12.16
C ALA A 228 22.52 3.64 -12.09
N ASP A 229 21.66 4.66 -12.02
CA ASP A 229 22.09 6.06 -12.01
C ASP A 229 22.51 6.49 -10.59
N ALA A 230 23.78 6.89 -10.44
CA ALA A 230 24.35 7.32 -9.16
C ALA A 230 23.70 8.58 -8.54
N ARG A 231 22.88 9.32 -9.29
CA ARG A 231 22.12 10.49 -8.80
C ARG A 231 20.86 10.10 -8.04
N LEU A 232 20.31 8.91 -8.28
CA LEU A 232 19.23 8.36 -7.46
C LEU A 232 19.72 8.12 -6.03
N ARG A 233 18.91 8.41 -5.03
CA ARG A 233 19.30 8.29 -3.61
C ARG A 233 18.41 7.34 -2.81
N LYS A 234 17.18 7.14 -3.25
CA LYS A 234 16.22 6.30 -2.55
C LYS A 234 15.34 5.53 -3.53
N LEU A 235 15.04 4.30 -3.13
CA LEU A 235 14.00 3.47 -3.69
C LEU A 235 12.92 3.23 -2.63
N SER A 236 11.66 3.56 -2.93
CA SER A 236 10.51 3.13 -2.16
C SER A 236 9.61 2.26 -3.05
N PHE A 237 9.39 1.03 -2.64
CA PHE A 237 8.63 0.04 -3.39
C PHE A 237 7.53 -0.58 -2.53
N THR A 238 6.34 -0.72 -3.10
CA THR A 238 5.27 -1.58 -2.56
C THR A 238 4.84 -2.55 -3.65
N GLY A 239 4.80 -3.85 -3.33
CA GLY A 239 4.41 -4.90 -4.25
C GLY A 239 4.83 -6.30 -3.77
N SER A 240 4.92 -7.26 -4.68
CA SER A 240 5.24 -8.64 -4.32
C SER A 240 6.69 -8.81 -3.82
N THR A 241 6.87 -9.73 -2.88
CA THR A 241 8.20 -10.05 -2.31
C THR A 241 9.25 -10.47 -3.35
N PRO A 242 8.95 -11.28 -4.38
CA PRO A 242 9.94 -11.59 -5.42
C PRO A 242 10.44 -10.38 -6.18
N VAL A 243 9.55 -9.45 -6.53
CA VAL A 243 9.92 -8.19 -7.21
C VAL A 243 10.74 -7.30 -6.28
N GLY A 244 10.35 -7.18 -5.00
CA GLY A 244 11.10 -6.44 -3.98
C GLY A 244 12.54 -6.95 -3.84
N LYS A 245 12.73 -8.27 -3.76
CA LYS A 245 14.07 -8.90 -3.73
C LYS A 245 14.91 -8.56 -4.96
N THR A 246 14.30 -8.50 -6.15
CA THR A 246 14.99 -8.10 -7.40
C THR A 246 15.42 -6.63 -7.36
N LEU A 247 14.52 -5.74 -6.93
CA LEU A 247 14.81 -4.31 -6.82
C LEU A 247 15.87 -4.01 -5.75
N LEU A 248 15.87 -4.73 -4.62
CA LEU A 248 16.91 -4.63 -3.59
C LEU A 248 18.29 -4.99 -4.13
N LYS A 249 18.39 -6.02 -4.98
CA LYS A 249 19.66 -6.38 -5.65
C LYS A 249 20.17 -5.23 -6.53
N GLY A 250 19.28 -4.62 -7.33
CA GLY A 250 19.65 -3.46 -8.15
C GLY A 250 19.99 -2.20 -7.33
N ALA A 251 19.35 -2.01 -6.17
CA ALA A 251 19.63 -0.89 -5.28
C ALA A 251 20.99 -1.00 -4.56
N ALA A 252 21.53 -2.21 -4.42
CA ALA A 252 22.77 -2.48 -3.70
C ALA A 252 24.00 -1.84 -4.36
N ASP A 253 24.07 -1.79 -5.70
CA ASP A 253 25.23 -1.26 -6.43
C ASP A 253 25.51 0.22 -6.11
N ASN A 254 24.45 1.01 -5.91
CA ASN A 254 24.54 2.42 -5.54
C ASN A 254 24.29 2.69 -4.04
N VAL A 255 24.17 1.64 -3.22
CA VAL A 255 23.90 1.71 -1.78
C VAL A 255 22.68 2.62 -1.49
N LEU A 256 21.62 2.45 -2.27
CA LEU A 256 20.42 3.27 -2.14
C LEU A 256 19.74 3.06 -0.80
N ARG A 257 19.21 4.12 -0.19
CA ARG A 257 18.25 3.96 0.89
C ARG A 257 16.99 3.28 0.36
N THR A 258 16.53 2.23 1.02
CA THR A 258 15.38 1.46 0.57
C THR A 258 14.28 1.44 1.61
N SER A 259 13.01 1.59 1.17
CA SER A 259 11.81 1.26 1.92
C SER A 259 11.02 0.25 1.10
N MET A 260 10.74 -0.90 1.69
CA MET A 260 10.09 -2.03 1.02
C MET A 260 8.85 -2.44 1.79
N GLU A 261 7.68 -2.32 1.15
CA GLU A 261 6.41 -2.84 1.63
C GLU A 261 6.01 -4.01 0.73
N LEU A 262 6.10 -5.22 1.27
CA LEU A 262 6.01 -6.44 0.47
C LEU A 262 4.78 -7.26 0.87
N GLY A 263 4.69 -8.50 0.38
CA GLY A 263 3.57 -9.40 0.63
C GLY A 263 3.34 -9.71 2.11
N GLY A 264 2.16 -10.22 2.41
CA GLY A 264 1.75 -10.63 3.75
C GLY A 264 1.03 -11.97 3.75
N ASN A 265 0.97 -12.59 4.91
CA ASN A 265 0.18 -13.81 5.18
C ASN A 265 -0.43 -13.71 6.58
N ALA A 266 -1.25 -12.67 6.79
CA ALA A 266 -1.73 -12.27 8.09
C ALA A 266 -2.56 -13.36 8.79
N PRO A 267 -2.19 -13.80 10.02
CA PRO A 267 -3.05 -14.60 10.85
C PRO A 267 -4.14 -13.75 11.49
N PHE A 268 -5.36 -14.29 11.54
CA PHE A 268 -6.50 -13.78 12.27
C PHE A 268 -6.84 -14.79 13.36
N ILE A 269 -6.41 -14.51 14.59
CA ILE A 269 -6.46 -15.46 15.72
C ILE A 269 -7.72 -15.17 16.54
N VAL A 270 -8.55 -16.21 16.79
CA VAL A 270 -9.74 -16.11 17.62
C VAL A 270 -9.63 -17.11 18.76
N PHE A 271 -9.47 -16.62 19.98
CA PHE A 271 -9.38 -17.43 21.18
C PHE A 271 -10.77 -17.84 21.69
N GLU A 272 -10.80 -18.82 22.60
CA GLU A 272 -12.02 -19.40 23.17
C GLU A 272 -12.88 -18.42 23.98
N ASP A 273 -12.29 -17.35 24.47
CA ASP A 273 -12.93 -16.30 25.28
C ASP A 273 -13.33 -15.05 24.45
N ALA A 274 -13.06 -15.05 23.12
CA ALA A 274 -13.37 -13.93 22.28
C ALA A 274 -14.90 -13.70 22.15
N ASP A 275 -15.30 -12.44 22.03
CA ASP A 275 -16.62 -12.09 21.52
C ASP A 275 -16.70 -12.45 20.03
N ILE A 276 -17.43 -13.51 19.72
CA ILE A 276 -17.48 -14.07 18.36
C ILE A 276 -18.16 -13.10 17.38
N ASP A 277 -19.14 -12.34 17.81
CA ASP A 277 -19.82 -11.37 16.94
C ASP A 277 -18.87 -10.22 16.56
N GLN A 278 -18.07 -9.72 17.50
CA GLN A 278 -17.02 -8.74 17.24
C GLN A 278 -15.90 -9.34 16.35
N ALA A 279 -15.50 -10.59 16.60
CA ALA A 279 -14.50 -11.26 15.80
C ALA A 279 -14.95 -11.44 14.34
N VAL A 280 -16.22 -11.79 14.10
CA VAL A 280 -16.81 -11.89 12.75
C VAL A 280 -16.86 -10.53 12.07
N ALA A 281 -17.31 -9.49 12.76
CA ALA A 281 -17.31 -8.12 12.21
C ALA A 281 -15.90 -7.65 11.85
N GLY A 282 -14.92 -7.95 12.71
CA GLY A 282 -13.51 -7.67 12.45
C GLY A 282 -12.94 -8.50 11.29
N ALA A 283 -13.33 -9.76 11.17
CA ALA A 283 -12.95 -10.64 10.07
C ALA A 283 -13.42 -10.11 8.71
N MET A 284 -14.66 -9.61 8.65
CA MET A 284 -15.18 -8.93 7.44
C MET A 284 -14.31 -7.74 7.05
N GLY A 285 -13.99 -6.86 8.00
CA GLY A 285 -13.11 -5.70 7.75
C GLY A 285 -11.68 -6.09 7.37
N ALA A 286 -11.11 -7.10 8.03
CA ALA A 286 -9.75 -7.57 7.79
C ALA A 286 -9.62 -8.35 6.47
N LYS A 287 -10.68 -9.06 6.04
CA LYS A 287 -10.63 -9.92 4.84
C LYS A 287 -11.25 -9.28 3.62
N MET A 288 -12.45 -8.72 3.74
CA MET A 288 -13.24 -8.33 2.56
C MET A 288 -12.95 -6.91 2.09
N ARG A 289 -12.27 -6.10 2.88
CA ARG A 289 -11.78 -4.80 2.40
C ARG A 289 -10.97 -4.98 1.11
N ASN A 290 -11.36 -4.25 0.07
CA ASN A 290 -10.73 -4.34 -1.25
C ASN A 290 -10.77 -5.77 -1.83
N ILE A 291 -11.85 -6.50 -1.61
CA ILE A 291 -12.06 -7.86 -2.16
C ILE A 291 -10.99 -8.86 -1.63
N GLY A 292 -10.31 -8.53 -0.53
CA GLY A 292 -9.15 -9.28 -0.03
C GLY A 292 -7.84 -9.02 -0.78
N GLU A 293 -7.82 -8.11 -1.75
CA GLU A 293 -6.63 -7.69 -2.50
C GLU A 293 -5.85 -6.61 -1.74
N ALA A 294 -5.48 -6.93 -0.49
CA ALA A 294 -4.73 -6.05 0.41
C ALA A 294 -3.60 -6.82 1.10
N CYS A 295 -2.42 -6.23 1.21
CA CYS A 295 -1.26 -6.83 1.88
C CYS A 295 -1.50 -7.12 3.38
N THR A 296 -2.44 -6.40 4.00
CA THR A 296 -2.87 -6.63 5.39
C THR A 296 -4.12 -7.50 5.49
N ALA A 297 -4.67 -8.02 4.38
CA ALA A 297 -5.84 -8.88 4.45
C ALA A 297 -5.57 -10.11 5.32
N ALA A 298 -6.54 -10.43 6.20
CA ALA A 298 -6.49 -11.69 6.94
C ALA A 298 -6.42 -12.85 5.94
N ASN A 299 -5.35 -13.62 6.02
CA ASN A 299 -5.08 -14.70 5.06
C ASN A 299 -5.32 -16.08 5.67
N ARG A 300 -5.01 -16.26 6.95
CA ARG A 300 -5.21 -17.49 7.72
C ARG A 300 -6.07 -17.18 8.94
N PHE A 301 -7.28 -17.73 8.99
CA PHE A 301 -8.13 -17.65 10.17
C PHE A 301 -7.77 -18.79 11.11
N VAL A 302 -7.10 -18.48 12.22
CA VAL A 302 -6.59 -19.41 13.21
C VAL A 302 -7.54 -19.35 14.41
N VAL A 303 -8.46 -20.30 14.52
CA VAL A 303 -9.60 -20.24 15.44
C VAL A 303 -9.50 -21.37 16.46
N HIS A 304 -9.69 -21.05 17.76
CA HIS A 304 -9.69 -22.08 18.80
C HIS A 304 -10.79 -23.12 18.52
N GLU A 305 -10.46 -24.43 18.68
CA GLU A 305 -11.34 -25.52 18.25
C GLU A 305 -12.75 -25.46 18.87
N SER A 306 -12.87 -24.95 20.10
CA SER A 306 -14.16 -24.86 20.80
C SER A 306 -15.15 -23.83 20.23
N VAL A 307 -14.67 -22.84 19.48
CA VAL A 307 -15.48 -21.76 18.90
C VAL A 307 -15.43 -21.74 17.37
N ALA A 308 -14.66 -22.65 16.76
CA ALA A 308 -14.44 -22.65 15.31
C ALA A 308 -15.73 -22.88 14.49
N GLU A 309 -16.61 -23.75 14.96
CA GLU A 309 -17.89 -24.01 14.26
C GLU A 309 -18.79 -22.77 14.30
N GLU A 310 -18.96 -22.15 15.47
CA GLU A 310 -19.78 -20.94 15.63
C GLU A 310 -19.22 -19.78 14.80
N PHE A 311 -17.92 -19.54 14.88
CA PHE A 311 -17.26 -18.50 14.10
C PHE A 311 -17.44 -18.72 12.60
N THR A 312 -17.23 -19.97 12.12
CA THR A 312 -17.37 -20.33 10.70
C THR A 312 -18.78 -20.09 10.19
N GLN A 313 -19.81 -20.52 10.94
CA GLN A 313 -21.23 -20.36 10.56
C GLN A 313 -21.62 -18.88 10.50
N LYS A 314 -21.23 -18.10 11.51
CA LYS A 314 -21.52 -16.66 11.54
C LYS A 314 -20.80 -15.90 10.42
N LEU A 315 -19.53 -16.21 10.16
CA LEU A 315 -18.77 -15.59 9.07
C LEU A 315 -19.37 -15.96 7.70
N ALA A 316 -19.80 -17.23 7.50
CA ALA A 316 -20.47 -17.66 6.28
C ALA A 316 -21.76 -16.87 6.03
N ALA A 317 -22.56 -16.64 7.07
CA ALA A 317 -23.78 -15.85 6.96
C ALA A 317 -23.50 -14.38 6.56
N GLU A 318 -22.34 -13.81 6.92
CA GLU A 318 -21.94 -12.46 6.47
C GLU A 318 -21.43 -12.49 5.01
N PHE A 319 -20.67 -13.53 4.61
CA PHE A 319 -20.20 -13.70 3.24
C PHE A 319 -21.37 -13.87 2.25
N GLU A 320 -22.43 -14.58 2.63
CA GLU A 320 -23.63 -14.79 1.80
C GLU A 320 -24.43 -13.50 1.55
N LYS A 321 -24.25 -12.46 2.36
CA LYS A 321 -24.87 -11.14 2.16
C LYS A 321 -24.14 -10.30 1.11
N LEU A 322 -22.91 -10.67 0.75
CA LEU A 322 -22.12 -9.90 -0.20
C LEU A 322 -22.70 -10.00 -1.61
N VAL A 323 -22.87 -8.85 -2.24
CA VAL A 323 -23.35 -8.72 -3.61
C VAL A 323 -22.17 -8.55 -4.56
N VAL A 324 -21.90 -9.61 -5.35
CA VAL A 324 -20.82 -9.60 -6.32
C VAL A 324 -21.28 -8.93 -7.62
N GLY A 325 -20.49 -7.99 -8.14
CA GLY A 325 -20.84 -7.31 -9.38
C GLY A 325 -19.91 -6.16 -9.74
N ASP A 326 -20.27 -5.40 -10.78
CA ASP A 326 -19.57 -4.18 -11.16
C ASP A 326 -19.69 -3.13 -10.03
N GLY A 327 -18.56 -2.69 -9.50
CA GLY A 327 -18.47 -1.76 -8.37
C GLY A 327 -19.14 -0.40 -8.59
N MET A 328 -19.46 -0.03 -9.84
CA MET A 328 -20.21 1.17 -10.17
C MET A 328 -21.74 1.00 -9.98
N ASN A 329 -22.22 -0.23 -9.82
CA ASN A 329 -23.65 -0.50 -9.61
C ASN A 329 -24.03 -0.34 -8.12
N GLU A 330 -25.21 0.23 -7.89
CA GLU A 330 -25.75 0.40 -6.54
C GLU A 330 -25.97 -0.97 -5.85
N GLY A 331 -25.57 -1.05 -4.57
CA GLY A 331 -25.74 -2.25 -3.74
C GLY A 331 -24.64 -3.30 -3.93
N VAL A 332 -23.72 -3.15 -4.87
CA VAL A 332 -22.57 -4.04 -5.00
C VAL A 332 -21.58 -3.80 -3.85
N THR A 333 -21.18 -4.90 -3.19
CA THR A 333 -20.26 -4.89 -2.04
C THR A 333 -19.01 -5.73 -2.24
N CYS A 334 -18.92 -6.46 -3.37
CA CYS A 334 -17.74 -7.22 -3.77
C CYS A 334 -17.53 -7.07 -5.27
N GLY A 335 -16.43 -6.45 -5.68
CA GLY A 335 -16.06 -6.25 -7.08
C GLY A 335 -15.36 -7.47 -7.71
N PRO A 336 -14.85 -7.34 -8.95
CA PRO A 336 -13.99 -8.34 -9.60
C PRO A 336 -12.58 -8.31 -9.01
N LEU A 337 -11.81 -9.37 -9.19
CA LEU A 337 -10.34 -9.35 -9.07
C LEU A 337 -9.74 -8.51 -10.20
N ILE A 338 -8.54 -8.01 -9.99
CA ILE A 338 -7.91 -7.02 -10.89
C ILE A 338 -7.69 -7.53 -12.33
N GLU A 339 -7.39 -8.80 -12.52
CA GLU A 339 -7.07 -9.40 -13.83
C GLU A 339 -7.36 -10.91 -13.86
N ALA A 340 -7.44 -11.48 -15.04
CA ALA A 340 -7.67 -12.93 -15.26
C ALA A 340 -6.65 -13.81 -14.53
N LYS A 341 -5.37 -13.38 -14.49
CA LYS A 341 -4.31 -14.12 -13.78
C LYS A 341 -4.56 -14.20 -12.27
N ALA A 342 -5.08 -13.14 -11.67
CA ALA A 342 -5.46 -13.16 -10.26
C ALA A 342 -6.62 -14.11 -10.00
N LEU A 343 -7.63 -14.09 -10.87
CA LEU A 343 -8.76 -15.04 -10.83
C LEU A 343 -8.29 -16.50 -10.95
N ASP A 344 -7.38 -16.80 -11.88
CA ASP A 344 -6.83 -18.13 -12.07
C ASP A 344 -6.03 -18.60 -10.84
N ASN A 345 -5.23 -17.72 -10.25
CA ASN A 345 -4.46 -18.02 -9.05
C ASN A 345 -5.38 -18.34 -7.86
N VAL A 346 -6.40 -17.51 -7.62
CA VAL A 346 -7.34 -17.72 -6.51
C VAL A 346 -8.09 -19.04 -6.67
N ALA A 347 -8.56 -19.35 -7.88
CA ALA A 347 -9.23 -20.62 -8.16
C ALA A 347 -8.30 -21.82 -7.92
N ALA A 348 -7.06 -21.77 -8.40
CA ALA A 348 -6.08 -22.84 -8.20
C ALA A 348 -5.69 -23.06 -6.73
N LEU A 349 -5.68 -21.98 -5.92
CA LEU A 349 -5.46 -22.07 -4.47
C LEU A 349 -6.62 -22.78 -3.76
N VAL A 350 -7.86 -22.49 -4.15
CA VAL A 350 -9.06 -23.16 -3.59
C VAL A 350 -9.10 -24.62 -4.01
N GLU A 351 -8.80 -24.93 -5.28
CA GLU A 351 -8.72 -26.31 -5.79
C GLU A 351 -7.67 -27.13 -5.01
N ASP A 352 -6.45 -26.60 -4.82
CA ASP A 352 -5.41 -27.27 -4.01
C ASP A 352 -5.91 -27.58 -2.58
N ALA A 353 -6.61 -26.65 -1.95
CA ALA A 353 -7.11 -26.85 -0.60
C ALA A 353 -8.17 -27.96 -0.55
N VAL A 354 -9.11 -27.99 -1.52
CA VAL A 354 -10.15 -29.01 -1.62
C VAL A 354 -9.53 -30.40 -1.90
N ASP A 355 -8.57 -30.48 -2.81
CA ASP A 355 -7.85 -31.72 -3.12
C ASP A 355 -7.11 -32.28 -1.89
N LYS A 356 -6.70 -31.41 -0.97
CA LYS A 356 -6.05 -31.76 0.30
C LYS A 356 -7.03 -31.93 1.48
N GLY A 357 -8.34 -31.96 1.21
CA GLY A 357 -9.37 -32.32 2.19
C GLY A 357 -10.07 -31.14 2.85
N ALA A 358 -9.82 -29.90 2.44
CA ALA A 358 -10.59 -28.77 2.90
C ALA A 358 -12.04 -28.84 2.40
N THR A 359 -12.97 -28.29 3.18
CA THR A 359 -14.39 -28.24 2.87
C THR A 359 -14.78 -26.81 2.47
N VAL A 360 -15.41 -26.66 1.29
CA VAL A 360 -16.01 -25.39 0.91
C VAL A 360 -17.31 -25.20 1.68
N VAL A 361 -17.34 -24.18 2.55
CA VAL A 361 -18.51 -23.82 3.35
C VAL A 361 -19.46 -22.94 2.53
N THR A 362 -18.90 -21.95 1.82
CA THR A 362 -19.62 -21.08 0.88
C THR A 362 -18.69 -20.63 -0.23
N GLY A 363 -19.24 -20.24 -1.38
CA GLY A 363 -18.46 -19.73 -2.52
C GLY A 363 -17.76 -20.84 -3.33
N GLY A 364 -16.46 -20.64 -3.61
CA GLY A 364 -15.61 -21.61 -4.32
C GLY A 364 -15.79 -21.64 -5.84
N THR A 365 -16.46 -20.64 -6.42
CA THR A 365 -16.79 -20.62 -7.85
C THR A 365 -16.40 -19.32 -8.52
N ARG A 366 -16.02 -19.43 -9.80
CA ARG A 366 -15.84 -18.27 -10.68
C ARG A 366 -17.21 -17.67 -11.01
N GLY A 367 -17.27 -16.34 -11.12
CA GLY A 367 -18.44 -15.64 -11.62
C GLY A 367 -18.62 -15.83 -13.13
N GLU A 368 -19.82 -15.53 -13.59
CA GLU A 368 -20.17 -15.56 -15.01
C GLU A 368 -19.87 -14.21 -15.69
N GLY A 369 -19.66 -14.22 -17.00
CA GLY A 369 -19.48 -13.01 -17.83
C GLY A 369 -18.03 -12.67 -18.13
N ALA A 370 -17.80 -11.43 -18.60
CA ALA A 370 -16.49 -10.96 -19.06
C ALA A 370 -15.57 -10.46 -17.94
N GLY A 371 -16.11 -10.16 -16.76
CA GLY A 371 -15.34 -9.66 -15.62
C GLY A 371 -14.64 -10.78 -14.84
N HIS A 372 -13.65 -10.39 -14.05
CA HIS A 372 -12.81 -11.33 -13.28
C HIS A 372 -13.41 -11.67 -11.91
N PHE A 373 -14.66 -12.07 -11.86
CA PHE A 373 -15.41 -12.30 -10.62
C PHE A 373 -15.09 -13.67 -10.00
N TYR A 374 -14.92 -13.69 -8.69
CA TYR A 374 -14.81 -14.88 -7.87
C TYR A 374 -15.72 -14.77 -6.65
N ALA A 375 -16.48 -15.82 -6.35
CA ALA A 375 -17.39 -15.80 -5.21
C ALA A 375 -16.62 -15.70 -3.88
N PRO A 376 -17.05 -14.84 -2.94
CA PRO A 376 -16.53 -14.83 -1.58
C PRO A 376 -16.59 -16.24 -0.98
N THR A 377 -15.45 -16.76 -0.51
CA THR A 377 -15.27 -18.17 -0.22
C THR A 377 -14.76 -18.39 1.20
N ILE A 378 -15.36 -19.36 1.89
CA ILE A 378 -14.88 -19.85 3.19
C ILE A 378 -14.53 -21.32 3.03
N LEU A 379 -13.32 -21.67 3.51
CA LEU A 379 -12.82 -23.03 3.56
C LEU A 379 -12.66 -23.44 5.03
N SER A 380 -13.24 -24.58 5.43
CA SER A 380 -13.01 -25.20 6.73
C SER A 380 -12.16 -26.47 6.60
N ASN A 381 -11.71 -27.02 7.72
CA ASN A 381 -10.82 -28.18 7.75
C ASN A 381 -9.53 -28.00 6.92
N VAL A 382 -9.00 -26.77 6.92
CA VAL A 382 -7.80 -26.45 6.14
C VAL A 382 -6.56 -27.00 6.84
N SER A 383 -5.76 -27.76 6.11
CA SER A 383 -4.44 -28.24 6.58
C SER A 383 -3.38 -27.15 6.39
N ARG A 384 -2.39 -27.10 7.30
CA ARG A 384 -1.20 -26.23 7.19
C ARG A 384 -0.39 -26.49 5.90
N GLU A 385 -0.54 -27.68 5.27
CA GLU A 385 0.16 -28.06 4.04
C GLU A 385 -0.50 -27.54 2.77
N THR A 386 -1.67 -26.91 2.86
CA THR A 386 -2.36 -26.31 1.72
C THR A 386 -1.70 -25.01 1.28
N ARG A 387 -1.75 -24.71 -0.02
CA ARG A 387 -1.21 -23.46 -0.54
C ARG A 387 -1.92 -22.23 0.05
N VAL A 388 -3.22 -22.30 0.34
CA VAL A 388 -3.98 -21.20 0.98
C VAL A 388 -3.48 -20.85 2.38
N ALA A 389 -2.81 -21.79 3.09
CA ALA A 389 -2.21 -21.55 4.39
C ALA A 389 -0.77 -20.98 4.29
N GLN A 390 -0.08 -21.23 3.19
CA GLN A 390 1.33 -20.90 3.01
C GLN A 390 1.57 -19.68 2.12
N GLU A 391 0.72 -19.47 1.11
CA GLU A 391 0.85 -18.39 0.12
C GLU A 391 -0.08 -17.23 0.44
N GLU A 392 0.29 -16.02 0.00
CA GLU A 392 -0.59 -14.85 0.00
C GLU A 392 -1.71 -15.08 -1.03
N ILE A 393 -2.97 -15.13 -0.57
CA ILE A 393 -4.12 -15.43 -1.45
C ILE A 393 -4.45 -14.24 -2.36
N PHE A 394 -4.46 -13.03 -1.81
CA PHE A 394 -4.80 -11.77 -2.48
C PHE A 394 -6.14 -11.84 -3.23
N GLY A 395 -7.18 -12.24 -2.50
CA GLY A 395 -8.54 -12.46 -3.03
C GLY A 395 -9.53 -12.83 -1.93
N PRO A 396 -10.83 -13.01 -2.27
CA PRO A 396 -11.94 -13.13 -1.31
C PRO A 396 -12.08 -14.56 -0.73
N VAL A 397 -10.99 -15.16 -0.24
CA VAL A 397 -10.99 -16.52 0.31
C VAL A 397 -10.50 -16.50 1.76
N ALA A 398 -11.29 -17.07 2.67
CA ALA A 398 -11.03 -17.17 4.09
C ALA A 398 -10.81 -18.64 4.51
N PRO A 399 -9.57 -19.16 4.54
CA PRO A 399 -9.27 -20.50 5.05
C PRO A 399 -9.25 -20.50 6.57
N ILE A 400 -9.96 -21.46 7.19
CA ILE A 400 -10.07 -21.61 8.64
C ILE A 400 -9.26 -22.84 9.07
N LEU A 401 -8.26 -22.56 9.93
CA LEU A 401 -7.43 -23.53 10.62
C LEU A 401 -7.83 -23.53 12.11
N THR A 402 -7.64 -24.63 12.81
CA THR A 402 -7.93 -24.71 14.24
C THR A 402 -6.67 -24.88 15.08
N PHE A 403 -6.76 -24.44 16.35
CA PHE A 403 -5.73 -24.64 17.37
C PHE A 403 -6.38 -24.98 18.72
N LYS A 404 -5.57 -25.47 19.68
CA LYS A 404 -6.04 -25.96 20.98
C LYS A 404 -5.59 -25.12 22.17
N ASP A 405 -4.46 -24.46 22.06
CA ASP A 405 -3.91 -23.62 23.13
C ASP A 405 -3.08 -22.44 22.58
N GLU A 406 -2.74 -21.50 23.46
CA GLU A 406 -2.01 -20.27 23.11
C GLU A 406 -0.67 -20.56 22.44
N SER A 407 0.04 -21.63 22.85
CA SER A 407 1.33 -22.00 22.26
C SER A 407 1.18 -22.46 20.82
N GLU A 408 0.17 -23.28 20.52
CA GLU A 408 -0.13 -23.73 19.16
C GLU A 408 -0.62 -22.55 18.28
N ALA A 409 -1.42 -21.63 18.85
CA ALA A 409 -1.83 -20.43 18.13
C ALA A 409 -0.64 -19.60 17.65
N LEU A 410 0.35 -19.37 18.52
CA LEU A 410 1.58 -18.64 18.19
C LEU A 410 2.45 -19.40 17.18
N GLU A 411 2.59 -20.73 17.34
CA GLU A 411 3.30 -21.55 16.38
C GLU A 411 2.70 -21.46 14.98
N VAL A 412 1.37 -21.65 14.85
CA VAL A 412 0.67 -21.54 13.57
C VAL A 412 0.76 -20.13 12.99
N ALA A 413 0.62 -19.11 13.83
CA ALA A 413 0.66 -17.72 13.38
C ALA A 413 2.03 -17.35 12.80
N ASN A 414 3.12 -17.76 13.45
CA ASN A 414 4.49 -17.44 13.06
C ASN A 414 5.05 -18.36 11.95
N ASP A 415 4.37 -19.47 11.63
CA ASP A 415 4.78 -20.42 10.57
C ASP A 415 4.56 -19.82 9.18
N THR A 416 5.30 -18.77 8.89
CA THR A 416 5.31 -18.05 7.61
C THR A 416 6.60 -17.24 7.45
N GLU A 417 7.05 -17.06 6.20
CA GLU A 417 8.17 -16.16 5.89
C GLU A 417 7.78 -14.68 6.00
N TYR A 418 6.48 -14.35 6.08
CA TYR A 418 5.95 -13.01 6.15
C TYR A 418 5.81 -12.51 7.60
N GLY A 419 5.66 -11.19 7.75
CA GLY A 419 5.49 -10.55 9.06
C GLY A 419 4.94 -9.13 8.93
N LEU A 420 3.86 -8.91 8.11
CA LEU A 420 3.27 -7.58 7.93
C LEU A 420 2.22 -7.30 9.01
N ALA A 421 1.10 -8.01 8.96
CA ALA A 421 -0.05 -7.77 9.85
C ALA A 421 -0.50 -9.05 10.55
N SER A 422 -1.06 -8.90 11.74
CA SER A 422 -1.74 -9.94 12.51
C SER A 422 -2.94 -9.36 13.23
N TYR A 423 -3.95 -10.21 13.52
CA TYR A 423 -5.17 -9.83 14.22
C TYR A 423 -5.44 -10.83 15.33
N VAL A 424 -5.86 -10.36 16.50
CA VAL A 424 -6.09 -11.19 17.68
C VAL A 424 -7.37 -10.79 18.37
N TYR A 425 -8.24 -11.76 18.66
CA TYR A 425 -9.50 -11.58 19.37
C TYR A 425 -9.49 -12.42 20.64
N THR A 426 -9.57 -11.76 21.80
CA THR A 426 -9.62 -12.33 23.15
C THR A 426 -10.11 -11.26 24.13
N GLU A 427 -10.78 -11.68 25.20
CA GLU A 427 -11.16 -10.80 26.31
C GLU A 427 -10.10 -10.79 27.45
N ASP A 428 -9.08 -11.68 27.40
CA ASP A 428 -8.00 -11.74 28.38
C ASP A 428 -6.91 -10.69 28.07
N SER A 429 -6.85 -9.64 28.89
CA SER A 429 -5.86 -8.57 28.76
C SER A 429 -4.41 -9.02 28.96
N ASP A 430 -4.16 -10.02 29.78
CA ASP A 430 -2.82 -10.56 30.00
C ASP A 430 -2.36 -11.39 28.79
N ARG A 431 -3.30 -12.13 28.17
CA ARG A 431 -3.07 -12.84 26.91
C ARG A 431 -2.67 -11.87 25.80
N LEU A 432 -3.30 -10.69 25.69
CA LEU A 432 -2.93 -9.68 24.70
C LEU A 432 -1.44 -9.36 24.74
N TRP A 433 -0.87 -9.15 25.93
CA TRP A 433 0.56 -8.86 26.06
C TRP A 433 1.44 -10.06 25.73
N ARG A 434 1.12 -11.26 26.21
CA ARG A 434 1.88 -12.48 25.90
C ARG A 434 1.91 -12.78 24.41
N VAL A 435 0.75 -12.61 23.75
CA VAL A 435 0.61 -12.83 22.31
C VAL A 435 1.33 -11.73 21.52
N ALA A 436 1.27 -10.47 21.98
CA ALA A 436 2.01 -9.37 21.35
C ALA A 436 3.52 -9.61 21.37
N ASP A 437 4.05 -10.12 22.48
CA ASP A 437 5.48 -10.44 22.61
C ASP A 437 5.88 -11.69 21.80
N GLY A 438 4.93 -12.61 21.58
CA GLY A 438 5.16 -13.88 20.87
C GLY A 438 5.00 -13.80 19.34
N LEU A 439 4.29 -12.81 18.80
CA LEU A 439 4.03 -12.66 17.36
C LEU A 439 5.14 -11.90 16.64
N GLU A 440 5.53 -12.38 15.46
CA GLU A 440 6.57 -11.79 14.61
C GLU A 440 5.99 -10.93 13.47
N PHE A 441 5.19 -9.91 13.81
CA PHE A 441 4.53 -9.03 12.82
C PHE A 441 4.77 -7.55 13.15
N GLY A 442 4.86 -6.72 12.11
CA GLY A 442 5.09 -5.28 12.27
C GLY A 442 3.84 -4.51 12.70
N LEU A 443 2.65 -5.05 12.43
CA LEU A 443 1.35 -4.48 12.74
C LEU A 443 0.49 -5.51 13.46
N MET A 444 -0.12 -5.14 14.57
CA MET A 444 -1.00 -6.04 15.33
C MET A 444 -2.33 -5.34 15.66
N GLY A 445 -3.43 -5.96 15.30
CA GLY A 445 -4.79 -5.53 15.67
C GLY A 445 -5.31 -6.39 16.81
N PHE A 446 -5.62 -5.79 17.96
CA PHE A 446 -6.26 -6.46 19.08
C PHE A 446 -7.72 -6.04 19.15
N ASN A 447 -8.64 -7.00 19.00
CA ASN A 447 -10.08 -6.78 18.89
C ASN A 447 -10.42 -5.70 17.83
N ALA A 448 -9.62 -5.64 16.76
CA ALA A 448 -9.72 -4.66 15.68
C ALA A 448 -9.39 -5.31 14.34
N GLY A 449 -10.28 -5.23 13.36
CA GLY A 449 -10.11 -5.81 12.02
C GLY A 449 -9.50 -4.84 10.98
N VAL A 450 -9.39 -3.55 11.30
CA VAL A 450 -8.75 -2.54 10.43
C VAL A 450 -7.74 -1.75 11.25
N ILE A 451 -6.47 -1.80 10.86
CA ILE A 451 -5.35 -1.25 11.62
C ILE A 451 -4.51 -0.21 10.87
N SER A 452 -4.79 -0.01 9.59
CA SER A 452 -4.06 0.98 8.78
C SER A 452 -4.50 2.41 9.12
N ASN A 453 -3.55 3.28 9.52
CA ASN A 453 -3.81 4.68 9.85
C ASN A 453 -2.59 5.53 9.44
N ALA A 454 -2.83 6.74 8.90
CA ALA A 454 -1.74 7.62 8.47
C ALA A 454 -0.83 8.08 9.62
N ALA A 455 -1.37 8.17 10.85
CA ALA A 455 -0.62 8.55 12.05
C ALA A 455 0.16 7.41 12.71
N ALA A 456 0.00 6.17 12.21
CA ALA A 456 0.68 4.99 12.75
C ALA A 456 1.78 4.49 11.78
N PRO A 457 2.92 3.97 12.31
CA PRO A 457 3.96 3.39 11.48
C PRO A 457 3.45 2.10 10.83
N PHE A 458 3.38 2.10 9.51
CA PHE A 458 2.98 0.95 8.70
C PHE A 458 4.22 0.27 8.14
N GLY A 459 4.35 -1.04 8.31
CA GLY A 459 5.44 -1.82 7.71
C GLY A 459 5.65 -3.15 8.39
N GLY A 460 6.27 -4.07 7.66
CA GLY A 460 6.51 -5.44 8.09
C GLY A 460 7.90 -5.71 8.65
N VAL A 461 8.07 -6.96 9.05
CA VAL A 461 9.36 -7.59 9.37
C VAL A 461 9.52 -8.83 8.48
N LYS A 462 10.64 -9.53 8.58
CA LYS A 462 10.92 -10.74 7.76
C LYS A 462 10.80 -10.41 6.25
N HIS A 463 10.14 -11.26 5.46
CA HIS A 463 9.96 -11.05 4.02
C HIS A 463 8.85 -10.05 3.65
N SER A 464 8.19 -9.45 4.63
CA SER A 464 7.21 -8.37 4.39
C SER A 464 7.85 -6.99 4.24
N GLY A 465 9.15 -6.84 4.49
CA GLY A 465 9.85 -5.65 4.05
C GLY A 465 10.74 -4.96 5.06
N LEU A 466 11.10 -3.71 4.75
CA LEU A 466 12.07 -2.86 5.45
C LEU A 466 11.56 -1.42 5.48
N GLY A 467 11.77 -0.72 6.59
CA GLY A 467 11.32 0.65 6.79
C GLY A 467 9.87 0.76 7.26
N ARG A 468 9.38 1.99 7.35
CA ARG A 468 8.01 2.29 7.77
C ARG A 468 7.41 3.40 6.90
N GLU A 469 6.11 3.30 6.64
CA GLU A 469 5.32 4.35 5.98
C GLU A 469 4.27 4.88 6.98
N GLY A 470 3.90 6.16 6.88
CA GLY A 470 3.04 6.78 7.89
C GLY A 470 3.74 7.02 9.23
N GLY A 471 3.01 7.50 10.22
CA GLY A 471 3.58 7.88 11.48
C GLY A 471 4.63 8.99 11.38
N ALA A 472 5.31 9.27 12.47
CA ALA A 472 6.49 10.13 12.46
C ALA A 472 7.69 9.46 11.77
N GLU A 473 7.69 8.13 11.72
CA GLU A 473 8.72 7.31 11.10
C GLU A 473 8.77 7.48 9.57
N GLY A 474 7.62 7.74 8.95
CA GLY A 474 7.53 7.83 7.49
C GLY A 474 8.38 8.94 6.87
N ILE A 475 8.53 10.09 7.53
CA ILE A 475 9.41 11.17 7.04
C ILE A 475 10.90 10.83 7.24
N GLU A 476 11.23 10.01 8.25
CA GLU A 476 12.60 9.59 8.53
C GLU A 476 13.18 8.77 7.38
N GLU A 477 12.32 8.04 6.67
CA GLU A 477 12.72 7.27 5.49
C GLU A 477 13.21 8.14 4.33
N TYR A 478 12.85 9.42 4.29
CA TYR A 478 13.23 10.38 3.25
C TYR A 478 14.29 11.39 3.71
N THR A 479 14.81 11.22 4.93
CA THR A 479 15.82 12.13 5.50
C THR A 479 17.08 11.40 5.93
N SER A 480 18.21 12.10 5.93
CA SER A 480 19.49 11.65 6.50
C SER A 480 19.89 12.56 7.64
N VAL A 481 20.35 11.95 8.75
CA VAL A 481 20.88 12.70 9.90
C VAL A 481 22.30 13.12 9.62
N GLN A 482 22.58 14.44 9.72
CA GLN A 482 23.91 15.01 9.66
C GLN A 482 24.34 15.50 11.05
N TYR A 483 25.51 15.10 11.49
CA TYR A 483 26.16 15.58 12.69
C TYR A 483 27.13 16.72 12.40
N LEU A 484 27.04 17.80 13.17
CA LEU A 484 27.98 18.94 13.16
C LEU A 484 28.65 18.99 14.54
N GLY A 485 29.96 18.76 14.58
CA GLY A 485 30.79 18.94 15.76
C GLY A 485 31.38 20.37 15.77
N ILE A 486 30.94 21.20 16.70
CA ILE A 486 31.40 22.59 16.85
C ILE A 486 32.26 22.64 18.10
N ARG A 487 33.51 23.16 18.00
CA ARG A 487 34.38 23.28 19.17
C ARG A 487 33.68 24.06 20.27
N ASP A 488 33.67 23.51 21.47
CA ASP A 488 33.16 24.25 22.61
C ASP A 488 34.13 25.40 22.96
N PRO A 489 33.69 26.67 23.04
CA PRO A 489 34.57 27.79 23.36
C PRO A 489 35.18 27.72 24.75
N TYR A 490 34.59 26.91 25.62
CA TYR A 490 35.07 26.72 27.01
C TYR A 490 35.85 25.40 27.20
N ALA A 491 36.08 24.62 26.14
CA ALA A 491 36.84 23.39 26.21
C ALA A 491 38.32 23.67 26.61
N GLY A 492 38.72 23.19 27.76
CA GLY A 492 40.06 23.38 28.29
C GLY A 492 40.28 24.67 29.10
N ALA A 493 39.16 25.30 29.53
CA ALA A 493 39.21 26.39 30.50
C ALA A 493 39.31 25.85 31.94
#